data_0047363d22fa6c72ecde83f8b0e94967
#
_entry.id   0047363d22fa6c72ecde83f8b0e94967
#
_cell.length_a   1.000
_cell.length_b   1.000
_cell.length_c   1.000
_cell.angle_alpha   90.00
_cell.angle_beta   90.00
_cell.angle_gamma   90.00
#
_symmetry.space_group_name_H-M   'P 1'
#
loop_
_entity.id
_entity.type
_entity.pdbx_description
1 polymer ?
#
loop_
_entity_poly.entity_id
_entity_poly.type
_entity_poly.pdbx_seq_one_letter_code
_entity_poly.pdbx_strand_id
1 'polypeptide(L)'
;KPVVNEYVEFIRNALLHLGLKQPMKVRKFLPFITHDIDELYRYQKFSRVMRALAGDLIRRRSISSFLNTLRDSMAIRAGRKPDNYDTFDMLMDLSEAHGLTSHFYFIPGEPGEPDVRYSIGDKRVYEVVKTIKQRGHRVGMHASYSSYNDPGQFASEVDRMKKMDPEIEGGRQHYLRFKNPETFRLWADHHLGYDSTLGYSGDGGFRTGCCYPYPVFDLKNRRALDLMEKPV
;
A
#
# COMPACT_ATOMS: atom_id res chain seq x y z
N LYS A 1 -12.10 -16.99 -2.21
CA LYS A 1 -11.29 -18.23 -2.25
C LYS A 1 -10.19 -18.13 -3.30
N PRO A 2 -9.00 -18.73 -3.08
CA PRO A 2 -7.94 -18.81 -4.06
C PRO A 2 -8.18 -19.95 -5.07
N VAL A 3 -9.15 -19.78 -5.97
CA VAL A 3 -9.66 -20.86 -6.87
C VAL A 3 -8.57 -21.44 -7.76
N VAL A 4 -7.63 -20.60 -8.22
CA VAL A 4 -6.50 -21.04 -9.06
C VAL A 4 -5.61 -22.01 -8.27
N ASN A 5 -5.39 -21.75 -6.99
CA ASN A 5 -4.60 -22.64 -6.15
C ASN A 5 -5.32 -23.98 -5.90
N GLU A 6 -6.64 -23.95 -5.74
CA GLU A 6 -7.44 -25.19 -5.60
C GLU A 6 -7.32 -26.07 -6.86
N TYR A 7 -7.38 -25.47 -8.06
CA TYR A 7 -7.17 -26.20 -9.31
C TYR A 7 -5.73 -26.73 -9.46
N VAL A 8 -4.73 -25.96 -9.06
CA VAL A 8 -3.34 -26.41 -9.06
C VAL A 8 -3.16 -27.63 -8.15
N GLU A 9 -3.72 -27.60 -6.95
CA GLU A 9 -3.67 -28.74 -6.03
C GLU A 9 -4.45 -29.95 -6.56
N PHE A 10 -5.58 -29.75 -7.22
CA PHE A 10 -6.31 -30.84 -7.88
C PHE A 10 -5.47 -31.51 -8.96
N ILE A 11 -4.88 -30.73 -9.88
CA ILE A 11 -4.02 -31.25 -10.96
C ILE A 11 -2.81 -31.97 -10.35
N ARG A 12 -2.18 -31.40 -9.34
CA ARG A 12 -1.06 -31.99 -8.63
C ARG A 12 -1.41 -33.37 -8.09
N ASN A 13 -2.54 -33.48 -7.39
CA ASN A 13 -2.98 -34.76 -6.80
C ASN A 13 -3.30 -35.79 -7.88
N ALA A 14 -3.90 -35.38 -8.99
CA ALA A 14 -4.14 -36.26 -10.13
C ALA A 14 -2.84 -36.79 -10.73
N LEU A 15 -1.82 -35.93 -10.90
CA LEU A 15 -0.51 -36.34 -11.42
C LEU A 15 0.22 -37.30 -10.47
N LEU A 16 0.14 -37.06 -9.16
CA LEU A 16 0.69 -37.98 -8.14
C LEU A 16 0.00 -39.33 -8.19
N HIS A 17 -1.33 -39.37 -8.35
CA HIS A 17 -2.12 -40.60 -8.48
C HIS A 17 -1.71 -41.38 -9.77
N LEU A 18 -1.37 -40.67 -10.83
CA LEU A 18 -0.87 -41.27 -12.08
C LEU A 18 0.61 -41.69 -12.02
N GLY A 19 1.24 -41.62 -10.84
CA GLY A 19 2.60 -42.11 -10.61
C GLY A 19 3.72 -41.10 -10.85
N LEU A 20 3.43 -39.80 -10.96
CA LEU A 20 4.45 -38.76 -11.02
C LEU A 20 5.27 -38.75 -9.72
N LYS A 21 6.58 -38.96 -9.82
CA LYS A 21 7.51 -39.01 -8.67
C LYS A 21 8.32 -37.71 -8.47
N GLN A 22 7.99 -36.65 -9.21
CA GLN A 22 8.74 -35.39 -9.13
C GLN A 22 8.47 -34.69 -7.81
N PRO A 23 9.51 -34.18 -7.12
CA PRO A 23 9.31 -33.41 -5.89
C PRO A 23 8.50 -32.15 -6.18
N MET A 24 7.48 -31.92 -5.38
CA MET A 24 6.59 -30.77 -5.50
C MET A 24 7.01 -29.66 -4.52
N LYS A 25 6.92 -28.40 -4.97
CA LYS A 25 7.18 -27.25 -4.10
C LYS A 25 6.14 -27.20 -2.97
N VAL A 26 6.61 -27.30 -1.74
CA VAL A 26 5.78 -27.05 -0.56
C VAL A 26 5.79 -25.56 -0.26
N ARG A 27 4.62 -24.94 -0.21
CA ARG A 27 4.46 -23.54 0.14
C ARG A 27 4.16 -23.39 1.63
N LYS A 28 4.87 -22.48 2.29
CA LYS A 28 4.57 -22.11 3.69
C LYS A 28 3.64 -20.92 3.69
N PHE A 29 2.76 -20.85 4.69
CA PHE A 29 1.99 -19.64 4.96
C PHE A 29 2.94 -18.53 5.42
N LEU A 30 2.93 -17.43 4.71
CA LEU A 30 3.71 -16.22 5.03
C LEU A 30 2.78 -15.02 4.85
N PRO A 31 2.33 -14.40 5.94
CA PRO A 31 1.53 -13.18 5.84
C PRO A 31 2.39 -12.04 5.26
N PHE A 32 1.81 -11.28 4.35
CA PHE A 32 2.42 -10.08 3.77
C PHE A 32 1.64 -8.86 4.25
N ILE A 33 2.19 -8.18 5.27
CA ILE A 33 1.51 -7.08 5.95
C ILE A 33 1.82 -5.77 5.23
N THR A 34 0.79 -5.07 4.77
CA THR A 34 0.92 -3.79 4.06
C THR A 34 0.02 -2.73 4.66
N HIS A 35 0.47 -1.47 4.65
CA HIS A 35 -0.26 -0.31 5.13
C HIS A 35 -0.18 0.79 4.08
N ASP A 36 -1.32 1.19 3.51
CA ASP A 36 -1.41 2.29 2.57
C ASP A 36 -1.48 3.60 3.35
N ILE A 37 -0.56 4.52 3.10
CA ILE A 37 -0.42 5.78 3.84
C ILE A 37 -1.01 6.91 3.03
N ASP A 38 -2.34 7.07 3.11
CA ASP A 38 -3.07 8.13 2.43
C ASP A 38 -2.94 9.47 3.16
N GLU A 39 -2.81 9.43 4.48
CA GLU A 39 -2.65 10.61 5.33
C GLU A 39 -1.71 10.31 6.51
N LEU A 40 -0.77 11.22 6.78
CA LEU A 40 0.12 11.08 7.94
C LEU A 40 -0.51 11.61 9.24
N TYR A 41 -1.22 12.75 9.12
CA TYR A 41 -1.76 13.47 10.28
C TYR A 41 -3.14 14.07 10.00
N ARG A 42 -4.04 13.95 10.94
CA ARG A 42 -5.40 14.44 10.84
C ARG A 42 -5.48 15.97 10.95
N TYR A 43 -4.75 16.56 11.91
CA TYR A 43 -4.89 17.97 12.28
C TYR A 43 -3.68 18.84 11.91
N GLN A 44 -2.87 18.42 10.94
CA GLN A 44 -1.67 19.14 10.52
C GLN A 44 -1.97 20.52 9.94
N LYS A 45 -2.95 20.62 9.02
CA LYS A 45 -3.32 21.88 8.36
C LYS A 45 -4.47 22.57 9.11
N PHE A 46 -4.32 23.89 9.39
CA PHE A 46 -5.37 24.68 10.04
C PHE A 46 -6.70 24.62 9.28
N SER A 47 -6.66 24.66 7.95
CA SER A 47 -7.85 24.55 7.11
C SER A 47 -8.62 23.23 7.29
N ARG A 48 -7.93 22.14 7.63
CA ARG A 48 -8.59 20.85 7.93
C ARG A 48 -9.27 20.87 9.29
N VAL A 49 -8.63 21.49 10.29
CA VAL A 49 -9.27 21.70 11.60
C VAL A 49 -10.55 22.50 11.43
N MET A 50 -10.50 23.64 10.72
CA MET A 50 -11.68 24.47 10.49
C MET A 50 -12.78 23.72 9.73
N ARG A 51 -12.43 22.90 8.74
CA ARG A 51 -13.40 22.06 8.01
C ARG A 51 -14.02 20.99 8.90
N ALA A 52 -13.22 20.36 9.78
CA ALA A 52 -13.73 19.39 10.75
C ALA A 52 -14.72 20.04 11.74
N LEU A 53 -14.34 21.19 12.32
CA LEU A 53 -15.20 21.96 13.23
C LEU A 53 -16.51 22.39 12.55
N ALA A 54 -16.44 22.91 11.32
CA ALA A 54 -17.63 23.26 10.54
C ALA A 54 -18.51 22.02 10.26
N GLY A 55 -17.88 20.90 9.92
CA GLY A 55 -18.58 19.62 9.70
C GLY A 55 -19.28 19.10 10.95
N ASP A 56 -18.69 19.28 12.13
CA ASP A 56 -19.31 18.89 13.41
C ASP A 56 -20.57 19.71 13.70
N LEU A 57 -20.55 21.02 13.44
CA LEU A 57 -21.70 21.89 13.64
C LEU A 57 -22.77 21.74 12.57
N ILE A 58 -22.38 21.75 11.29
CA ILE A 58 -23.34 21.84 10.16
C ILE A 58 -23.87 20.45 9.80
N ARG A 59 -22.98 19.46 9.65
CA ARG A 59 -23.34 18.11 9.16
C ARG A 59 -23.75 17.18 10.29
N ARG A 60 -22.98 17.13 11.38
CA ARG A 60 -23.26 16.27 12.55
C ARG A 60 -24.21 16.90 13.53
N ARG A 61 -24.37 18.24 13.49
CA ARG A 61 -25.20 19.03 14.42
C ARG A 61 -24.89 18.70 15.88
N SER A 62 -23.61 18.53 16.21
CA SER A 62 -23.16 18.07 17.52
C SER A 62 -22.15 19.05 18.12
N ILE A 63 -22.59 19.78 19.14
CA ILE A 63 -21.72 20.68 19.91
C ILE A 63 -20.65 19.88 20.66
N SER A 64 -20.99 18.70 21.18
CA SER A 64 -20.01 17.83 21.84
C SER A 64 -18.89 17.39 20.92
N SER A 65 -19.20 17.00 19.68
CA SER A 65 -18.20 16.67 18.66
C SER A 65 -17.32 17.87 18.34
N PHE A 66 -17.90 19.06 18.18
CA PHE A 66 -17.16 20.30 17.95
C PHE A 66 -16.16 20.59 19.09
N LEU A 67 -16.60 20.53 20.35
CA LEU A 67 -15.73 20.77 21.50
C LEU A 67 -14.62 19.72 21.60
N ASN A 68 -14.90 18.45 21.32
CA ASN A 68 -13.91 17.39 21.29
C ASN A 68 -12.88 17.63 20.17
N THR A 69 -13.33 17.95 18.96
CA THR A 69 -12.44 18.25 17.82
C THR A 69 -11.56 19.45 18.13
N LEU A 70 -12.12 20.51 18.72
CA LEU A 70 -11.36 21.70 19.11
C LEU A 70 -10.29 21.36 20.16
N ARG A 71 -10.70 20.69 21.26
CA ARG A 71 -9.79 20.26 22.32
C ARG A 71 -8.68 19.36 21.81
N ASP A 72 -9.01 18.34 21.01
CA ASP A 72 -8.06 17.41 20.45
C ASP A 72 -7.07 18.11 19.50
N SER A 73 -7.58 18.96 18.59
CA SER A 73 -6.72 19.68 17.66
C SER A 73 -5.74 20.64 18.38
N MET A 74 -6.17 21.27 19.46
CA MET A 74 -5.32 22.13 20.29
C MET A 74 -4.28 21.30 21.07
N ALA A 75 -4.69 20.17 21.66
CA ALA A 75 -3.80 19.29 22.41
C ALA A 75 -2.70 18.68 21.52
N ILE A 76 -3.08 18.22 20.32
CA ILE A 76 -2.16 17.66 19.32
C ILE A 76 -1.18 18.73 18.83
N ARG A 77 -1.65 19.93 18.51
CA ARG A 77 -0.78 21.04 18.09
C ARG A 77 0.18 21.52 19.18
N ALA A 78 -0.24 21.41 20.45
CA ALA A 78 0.60 21.72 21.59
C ALA A 78 1.55 20.57 21.98
N GLY A 79 1.56 19.45 21.26
CA GLY A 79 2.39 18.28 21.57
C GLY A 79 1.96 17.52 22.82
N ARG A 80 0.75 17.79 23.35
CA ARG A 80 0.22 17.14 24.58
C ARG A 80 -0.48 15.82 24.30
N LYS A 81 -0.79 15.53 23.04
CA LYS A 81 -1.47 14.32 22.57
C LYS A 81 -0.93 13.94 21.21
N PRO A 82 -0.66 12.64 20.92
CA PRO A 82 -0.33 12.19 19.58
C PRO A 82 -1.50 12.43 18.63
N ASP A 83 -1.22 12.64 17.36
CA ASP A 83 -2.25 12.71 16.31
C ASP A 83 -2.89 11.33 16.14
N ASN A 84 -4.21 11.28 15.94
CA ASN A 84 -4.95 10.04 15.84
C ASN A 84 -4.55 9.20 14.59
N TYR A 85 -3.91 9.81 13.60
CA TYR A 85 -3.40 9.13 12.40
C TYR A 85 -1.93 8.73 12.54
N ASP A 86 -1.24 9.21 13.58
CA ASP A 86 0.13 8.80 13.90
C ASP A 86 0.10 7.44 14.62
N THR A 87 -0.08 6.40 13.83
CA THR A 87 -0.22 5.01 14.31
C THR A 87 0.97 4.14 13.91
N PHE A 88 2.04 4.73 13.38
CA PHE A 88 3.18 4.00 12.84
C PHE A 88 3.83 3.10 13.88
N ASP A 89 4.14 3.63 15.06
CA ASP A 89 4.77 2.84 16.14
C ASP A 89 3.88 1.68 16.56
N MET A 90 2.58 1.92 16.76
CA MET A 90 1.63 0.86 17.13
C MET A 90 1.59 -0.27 16.07
N LEU A 91 1.58 0.07 14.77
CA LEU A 91 1.54 -0.91 13.69
C LEU A 91 2.85 -1.71 13.62
N MET A 92 3.99 -1.05 13.83
CA MET A 92 5.29 -1.70 13.89
C MET A 92 5.40 -2.61 15.12
N ASP A 93 5.02 -2.12 16.31
CA ASP A 93 5.01 -2.91 17.56
C ASP A 93 4.18 -4.20 17.41
N LEU A 94 2.99 -4.08 16.79
CA LEU A 94 2.12 -5.23 16.54
C LEU A 94 2.78 -6.26 15.61
N SER A 95 3.41 -5.79 14.54
CA SER A 95 4.08 -6.68 13.59
C SER A 95 5.30 -7.36 14.23
N GLU A 96 6.12 -6.61 14.96
CA GLU A 96 7.30 -7.12 15.65
C GLU A 96 6.92 -8.15 16.72
N ALA A 97 5.84 -7.91 17.49
CA ALA A 97 5.34 -8.87 18.48
C ALA A 97 4.97 -10.24 17.90
N HIS A 98 4.67 -10.27 16.58
CA HIS A 98 4.35 -11.51 15.85
C HIS A 98 5.50 -12.00 14.95
N GLY A 99 6.68 -11.40 15.02
CA GLY A 99 7.83 -11.72 14.17
C GLY A 99 7.60 -11.42 12.70
N LEU A 100 6.76 -10.42 12.39
CA LEU A 100 6.38 -10.03 11.03
C LEU A 100 7.04 -8.71 10.64
N THR A 101 7.21 -8.52 9.34
CA THR A 101 7.65 -7.25 8.75
C THR A 101 6.49 -6.55 8.07
N SER A 102 6.25 -5.30 8.42
CA SER A 102 5.28 -4.43 7.74
C SER A 102 5.90 -3.71 6.56
N HIS A 103 5.09 -3.48 5.53
CA HIS A 103 5.42 -2.66 4.37
C HIS A 103 4.50 -1.43 4.36
N PHE A 104 5.09 -0.24 4.42
CA PHE A 104 4.36 1.04 4.43
C PHE A 104 4.47 1.69 3.06
N TYR A 105 3.34 1.90 2.39
CA TYR A 105 3.29 2.45 1.04
C TYR A 105 2.90 3.92 1.08
N PHE A 106 3.80 4.80 0.62
CA PHE A 106 3.62 6.24 0.61
C PHE A 106 3.23 6.76 -0.76
N ILE A 107 2.36 7.79 -0.81
CA ILE A 107 1.92 8.43 -2.06
C ILE A 107 2.96 9.48 -2.47
N PRO A 108 3.66 9.31 -3.60
CA PRO A 108 4.64 10.27 -4.09
C PRO A 108 4.06 11.32 -5.04
N GLY A 109 2.74 11.39 -5.19
CA GLY A 109 2.06 12.38 -6.03
C GLY A 109 2.34 13.83 -5.61
N GLU A 110 2.09 14.78 -6.50
CA GLU A 110 2.25 16.20 -6.20
C GLU A 110 1.09 16.75 -5.36
N PRO A 111 1.37 17.66 -4.40
CA PRO A 111 0.32 18.35 -3.67
C PRO A 111 -0.60 19.13 -4.62
N GLY A 112 -1.88 18.77 -4.63
CA GLY A 112 -2.89 19.34 -5.55
C GLY A 112 -3.47 18.32 -6.51
N GLU A 113 -2.81 17.20 -6.70
CA GLU A 113 -3.40 16.04 -7.38
C GLU A 113 -4.55 15.45 -6.54
N PRO A 114 -5.52 14.77 -7.18
CA PRO A 114 -6.59 14.09 -6.48
C PRO A 114 -6.02 13.17 -5.39
N ASP A 115 -6.53 13.31 -4.18
CA ASP A 115 -6.22 12.47 -3.01
C ASP A 115 -4.79 12.51 -2.46
N VAL A 116 -3.89 13.34 -3.02
CA VAL A 116 -2.57 13.59 -2.43
C VAL A 116 -2.70 14.54 -1.24
N ARG A 117 -2.50 14.02 -0.04
CA ARG A 117 -2.76 14.72 1.22
C ARG A 117 -1.51 15.32 1.86
N TYR A 118 -0.33 14.87 1.48
CA TYR A 118 0.98 15.32 1.98
C TYR A 118 2.00 15.39 0.83
N SER A 119 3.13 16.00 1.06
CA SER A 119 4.26 15.93 0.12
C SER A 119 5.24 14.87 0.58
N ILE A 120 5.69 14.02 -0.35
CA ILE A 120 6.71 13.00 -0.04
C ILE A 120 8.04 13.63 0.43
N GLY A 121 8.34 14.86 0.03
CA GLY A 121 9.51 15.62 0.46
C GLY A 121 9.37 16.33 1.82
N ASP A 122 8.24 16.19 2.52
CA ASP A 122 8.06 16.78 3.85
C ASP A 122 9.04 16.13 4.86
N LYS A 123 9.70 16.97 5.68
CA LYS A 123 10.63 16.51 6.71
C LYS A 123 10.03 15.43 7.62
N ARG A 124 8.76 15.51 7.94
CA ARG A 124 8.07 14.52 8.79
C ARG A 124 7.93 13.17 8.09
N VAL A 125 7.68 13.16 6.77
CA VAL A 125 7.67 11.90 6.00
C VAL A 125 9.04 11.25 6.08
N TYR A 126 10.09 12.04 5.90
CA TYR A 126 11.47 11.55 6.01
C TYR A 126 11.74 10.95 7.41
N GLU A 127 11.33 11.60 8.48
CA GLU A 127 11.51 11.11 9.85
C GLU A 127 10.75 9.79 10.08
N VAL A 128 9.51 9.68 9.59
CA VAL A 128 8.72 8.45 9.67
C VAL A 128 9.37 7.32 8.87
N VAL A 129 9.76 7.58 7.62
CA VAL A 129 10.45 6.59 6.76
C VAL A 129 11.74 6.11 7.40
N LYS A 130 12.53 7.03 7.97
CA LYS A 130 13.76 6.69 8.71
C LYS A 130 13.46 5.76 9.89
N THR A 131 12.43 6.04 10.68
CA THR A 131 12.04 5.20 11.82
C THR A 131 11.59 3.81 11.35
N ILE A 132 10.75 3.73 10.31
CA ILE A 132 10.30 2.47 9.71
C ILE A 132 11.50 1.60 9.32
N LYS A 133 12.47 2.17 8.62
CA LYS A 133 13.68 1.44 8.17
C LYS A 133 14.58 1.04 9.34
N GLN A 134 14.78 1.90 10.34
CA GLN A 134 15.56 1.61 11.53
C GLN A 134 14.99 0.45 12.34
N ARG A 135 13.67 0.27 12.33
CA ARG A 135 12.96 -0.85 12.98
C ARG A 135 12.90 -2.11 12.10
N GLY A 136 13.53 -2.13 10.92
CA GLY A 136 13.59 -3.30 10.05
C GLY A 136 12.33 -3.53 9.20
N HIS A 137 11.40 -2.59 9.18
CA HIS A 137 10.25 -2.59 8.28
C HIS A 137 10.60 -2.04 6.90
N ARG A 138 9.69 -2.15 5.94
CA ARG A 138 9.90 -1.80 4.54
C ARG A 138 9.05 -0.62 4.12
N VAL A 139 9.57 0.14 3.17
CA VAL A 139 8.88 1.25 2.52
C VAL A 139 8.63 0.89 1.05
N GLY A 140 7.48 1.31 0.53
CA GLY A 140 7.13 1.10 -0.87
C GLY A 140 6.30 2.26 -1.41
N MET A 141 5.95 2.16 -2.69
CA MET A 141 5.20 3.19 -3.39
C MET A 141 3.70 2.91 -3.38
N HIS A 142 2.90 3.89 -2.93
CA HIS A 142 1.46 3.94 -3.19
C HIS A 142 1.24 4.87 -4.38
N ALA A 143 1.30 4.33 -5.60
CA ALA A 143 1.25 5.13 -6.81
C ALA A 143 -0.08 5.89 -6.91
N SER A 144 -0.05 7.19 -7.26
CA SER A 144 -1.20 8.09 -7.15
C SER A 144 -2.38 7.73 -8.06
N TYR A 145 -3.52 8.40 -7.85
CA TYR A 145 -4.78 8.10 -8.55
C TYR A 145 -4.66 8.05 -10.08
N SER A 146 -3.87 8.93 -10.69
CA SER A 146 -3.80 9.06 -12.16
C SER A 146 -2.66 8.25 -12.79
N SER A 147 -1.69 7.79 -12.00
CA SER A 147 -0.46 7.19 -12.53
C SER A 147 -0.60 5.76 -13.08
N TYR A 148 -1.71 5.06 -12.81
CA TYR A 148 -1.91 3.64 -13.18
C TYR A 148 -1.80 3.35 -14.70
N ASN A 149 -1.97 4.36 -15.56
CA ASN A 149 -1.86 4.26 -17.02
C ASN A 149 -1.20 5.50 -17.66
N ASP A 150 -0.51 6.32 -16.87
CA ASP A 150 0.26 7.48 -17.31
C ASP A 150 1.76 7.23 -17.05
N PRO A 151 2.55 6.88 -18.10
CA PRO A 151 3.97 6.58 -17.95
C PRO A 151 4.78 7.77 -17.44
N GLY A 152 4.44 8.99 -17.84
CA GLY A 152 5.17 10.19 -17.42
C GLY A 152 4.97 10.50 -15.95
N GLN A 153 3.72 10.43 -15.48
CA GLN A 153 3.41 10.61 -14.08
C GLN A 153 4.03 9.51 -13.23
N PHE A 154 3.88 8.25 -13.64
CA PHE A 154 4.45 7.11 -12.91
C PHE A 154 5.97 7.23 -12.77
N ALA A 155 6.68 7.59 -13.86
CA ALA A 155 8.13 7.81 -13.84
C ALA A 155 8.52 8.88 -12.82
N SER A 156 7.83 10.03 -12.84
CA SER A 156 8.08 11.13 -11.88
C SER A 156 7.85 10.69 -10.43
N GLU A 157 6.85 9.86 -10.18
CA GLU A 157 6.55 9.31 -8.87
C GLU A 157 7.63 8.34 -8.39
N VAL A 158 8.08 7.45 -9.27
CA VAL A 158 9.20 6.54 -8.97
C VAL A 158 10.46 7.31 -8.64
N ASP A 159 10.77 8.36 -9.38
CA ASP A 159 11.95 9.21 -9.12
C ASP A 159 11.86 9.90 -7.75
N ARG A 160 10.69 10.40 -7.37
CA ARG A 160 10.46 10.99 -6.05
C ARG A 160 10.63 9.95 -4.94
N MET A 161 10.07 8.76 -5.11
CA MET A 161 10.21 7.67 -4.15
C MET A 161 11.67 7.20 -4.02
N LYS A 162 12.39 7.02 -5.14
CA LYS A 162 13.80 6.61 -5.11
C LYS A 162 14.72 7.66 -4.48
N LYS A 163 14.35 8.95 -4.52
CA LYS A 163 15.06 9.99 -3.75
C LYS A 163 14.82 9.86 -2.25
N MET A 164 13.64 9.41 -1.83
CA MET A 164 13.31 9.15 -0.43
C MET A 164 13.94 7.85 0.08
N ASP A 165 13.79 6.78 -0.68
CA ASP A 165 14.35 5.47 -0.40
C ASP A 165 14.80 4.80 -1.71
N PRO A 166 16.11 4.76 -2.00
CA PRO A 166 16.63 4.11 -3.21
C PRO A 166 16.36 2.60 -3.30
N GLU A 167 16.02 1.97 -2.17
CA GLU A 167 15.83 0.52 -2.05
C GLU A 167 14.35 0.09 -2.18
N ILE A 168 13.47 0.96 -2.67
CA ILE A 168 12.07 0.57 -2.89
C ILE A 168 11.98 -0.60 -3.88
N GLU A 169 11.28 -1.64 -3.47
CA GLU A 169 11.13 -2.87 -4.26
C GLU A 169 9.78 -2.95 -5.00
N GLY A 170 8.77 -2.18 -4.59
CA GLY A 170 7.43 -2.26 -5.16
C GLY A 170 6.39 -1.50 -4.35
N GLY A 171 5.12 -1.86 -4.52
CA GLY A 171 4.01 -1.19 -3.85
C GLY A 171 2.65 -1.54 -4.42
N ARG A 172 1.75 -0.52 -4.49
CA ARG A 172 0.36 -0.66 -4.91
C ARG A 172 -0.18 0.62 -5.54
N GLN A 173 -1.06 0.49 -6.52
CA GLN A 173 -1.81 1.62 -7.08
C GLN A 173 -2.91 2.10 -6.12
N HIS A 174 -3.06 3.41 -6.00
CA HIS A 174 -4.13 4.01 -5.20
C HIS A 174 -5.51 3.66 -5.76
N TYR A 175 -6.47 3.38 -4.87
CA TYR A 175 -7.81 2.85 -5.21
C TYR A 175 -7.78 1.53 -5.99
N LEU A 176 -6.69 0.76 -5.96
CA LEU A 176 -6.54 -0.48 -6.72
C LEU A 176 -6.82 -0.29 -8.22
N ARG A 177 -6.52 0.91 -8.75
CA ARG A 177 -6.72 1.24 -10.18
C ARG A 177 -5.73 0.45 -11.01
N PHE A 178 -6.27 -0.20 -12.03
CA PHE A 178 -5.46 -1.12 -12.81
C PHE A 178 -5.93 -1.21 -14.26
N LYS A 179 -4.98 -1.20 -15.20
CA LYS A 179 -5.19 -1.45 -16.62
C LYS A 179 -4.21 -2.50 -17.12
N ASN A 180 -4.72 -3.66 -17.52
CA ASN A 180 -3.88 -4.77 -18.00
C ASN A 180 -3.59 -4.63 -19.51
N PRO A 181 -2.35 -4.75 -19.99
CA PRO A 181 -1.11 -4.98 -19.25
C PRO A 181 -0.35 -3.70 -18.85
N GLU A 182 -0.91 -2.52 -19.15
CA GLU A 182 -0.22 -1.24 -19.08
C GLU A 182 0.33 -0.96 -17.67
N THR A 183 -0.47 -1.16 -16.62
CA THR A 183 -0.03 -0.94 -15.24
C THR A 183 1.14 -1.87 -14.88
N PHE A 184 1.08 -3.14 -15.21
CA PHE A 184 2.20 -4.05 -14.95
C PHE A 184 3.49 -3.64 -15.66
N ARG A 185 3.39 -3.14 -16.91
CA ARG A 185 4.57 -2.65 -17.64
C ARG A 185 5.20 -1.47 -16.93
N LEU A 186 4.41 -0.54 -16.39
CA LEU A 186 4.94 0.61 -15.64
C LEU A 186 5.82 0.16 -14.48
N TRP A 187 5.37 -0.80 -13.68
CA TRP A 187 6.16 -1.34 -12.59
C TRP A 187 7.43 -2.04 -13.08
N ALA A 188 7.32 -2.91 -14.08
CA ALA A 188 8.44 -3.67 -14.64
C ALA A 188 9.47 -2.76 -15.32
N ASP A 189 9.04 -1.80 -16.16
CA ASP A 189 9.91 -0.91 -16.92
C ASP A 189 10.72 0.03 -16.00
N HIS A 190 10.24 0.28 -14.77
CA HIS A 190 10.96 1.03 -13.74
C HIS A 190 11.75 0.16 -12.76
N HIS A 191 11.90 -1.15 -13.06
CA HIS A 191 12.65 -2.11 -12.26
C HIS A 191 12.15 -2.24 -10.81
N LEU A 192 10.84 -2.16 -10.63
CA LEU A 192 10.18 -2.48 -9.36
C LEU A 192 9.85 -3.97 -9.37
N GLY A 193 10.29 -4.69 -8.33
CA GLY A 193 10.23 -6.15 -8.28
C GLY A 193 8.83 -6.73 -8.06
N TYR A 194 7.88 -5.92 -7.54
CA TYR A 194 6.51 -6.39 -7.34
C TYR A 194 5.46 -5.27 -7.43
N ASP A 195 4.26 -5.67 -7.84
CA ASP A 195 2.99 -4.96 -7.65
C ASP A 195 2.08 -5.73 -6.70
N SER A 196 1.24 -5.07 -5.94
CA SER A 196 0.23 -5.68 -5.07
C SER A 196 -1.14 -5.00 -5.25
N THR A 197 -1.44 -4.58 -6.49
CA THR A 197 -2.67 -3.83 -6.80
C THR A 197 -3.89 -4.73 -6.94
N LEU A 198 -3.73 -5.99 -7.36
CA LEU A 198 -4.87 -6.83 -7.70
C LEU A 198 -5.57 -7.41 -6.46
N GLY A 199 -6.36 -6.55 -5.81
CA GLY A 199 -7.23 -6.86 -4.69
C GLY A 199 -8.67 -6.40 -4.95
N TYR A 200 -9.56 -6.66 -3.98
CA TYR A 200 -10.92 -6.11 -3.92
C TYR A 200 -10.98 -4.98 -2.91
N SER A 201 -11.68 -3.90 -3.22
CA SER A 201 -11.79 -2.74 -2.33
C SER A 201 -12.86 -2.89 -1.23
N GLY A 202 -13.79 -3.81 -1.37
CA GLY A 202 -14.94 -3.96 -0.46
C GLY A 202 -15.15 -5.37 0.08
N ASP A 203 -14.55 -6.37 -0.53
CA ASP A 203 -14.77 -7.77 -0.21
C ASP A 203 -13.45 -8.48 0.12
N GLY A 204 -13.47 -9.42 1.07
CA GLY A 204 -12.34 -10.30 1.33
C GLY A 204 -12.16 -11.34 0.25
N GLY A 205 -10.94 -11.52 -0.25
CA GLY A 205 -10.64 -12.55 -1.24
C GLY A 205 -9.54 -12.16 -2.20
N PHE A 206 -9.10 -13.10 -3.04
CA PHE A 206 -8.04 -12.91 -4.01
C PHE A 206 -8.62 -12.66 -5.40
N ARG A 207 -8.52 -11.43 -5.89
CA ARG A 207 -9.06 -11.02 -7.20
C ARG A 207 -8.45 -11.83 -8.35
N THR A 208 -7.19 -12.25 -8.21
CA THR A 208 -6.50 -13.10 -9.19
C THR A 208 -6.80 -14.58 -9.04
N GLY A 209 -7.56 -14.97 -8.01
CA GLY A 209 -7.78 -16.37 -7.65
C GLY A 209 -6.54 -17.08 -7.10
N CYS A 210 -5.44 -16.34 -6.86
CA CYS A 210 -4.17 -16.86 -6.34
C CYS A 210 -3.85 -16.17 -5.01
N CYS A 211 -3.40 -16.93 -3.99
CA CYS A 211 -3.07 -16.42 -2.66
C CYS A 211 -1.57 -16.34 -2.37
N TYR A 212 -0.72 -16.54 -3.35
CA TYR A 212 0.73 -16.39 -3.21
C TYR A 212 1.33 -15.64 -4.40
N PRO A 213 2.51 -15.03 -4.23
CA PRO A 213 3.17 -14.30 -5.31
C PRO A 213 3.41 -15.17 -6.55
N TYR A 214 3.18 -14.59 -7.72
CA TYR A 214 3.43 -15.24 -9.00
C TYR A 214 4.07 -14.28 -9.99
N PRO A 215 4.89 -14.80 -10.96
CA PRO A 215 5.48 -13.96 -11.98
C PRO A 215 4.40 -13.44 -12.94
N VAL A 216 4.51 -12.17 -13.31
CA VAL A 216 3.57 -11.53 -14.22
C VAL A 216 3.91 -11.89 -15.66
N PHE A 217 2.87 -12.22 -16.44
CA PHE A 217 2.99 -12.50 -17.87
C PHE A 217 2.20 -11.48 -18.69
N ASP A 218 2.89 -10.80 -19.59
CA ASP A 218 2.29 -9.88 -20.56
C ASP A 218 1.72 -10.66 -21.74
N LEU A 219 0.43 -10.93 -21.73
CA LEU A 219 -0.27 -11.69 -22.77
C LEU A 219 -0.22 -10.99 -24.13
N LYS A 220 -0.21 -9.66 -24.18
CA LYS A 220 -0.18 -8.90 -25.43
C LYS A 220 1.14 -9.03 -26.16
N ASN A 221 2.25 -9.00 -25.42
CA ASN A 221 3.61 -9.15 -25.96
C ASN A 221 4.15 -10.58 -25.82
N ARG A 222 3.37 -11.52 -25.26
CA ARG A 222 3.71 -12.94 -25.05
C ARG A 222 5.06 -13.13 -24.37
N ARG A 223 5.31 -12.36 -23.29
CA ARG A 223 6.56 -12.45 -22.52
C ARG A 223 6.29 -12.35 -21.02
N ALA A 224 7.14 -13.02 -20.25
CA ALA A 224 7.19 -12.75 -18.81
C ALA A 224 7.79 -11.36 -18.57
N LEU A 225 7.27 -10.65 -17.56
CA LEU A 225 7.86 -9.42 -17.07
C LEU A 225 8.77 -9.74 -15.87
N ASP A 226 9.78 -8.93 -15.68
CA ASP A 226 10.59 -8.98 -14.44
C ASP A 226 9.83 -8.29 -13.32
N LEU A 227 8.70 -8.89 -12.96
CA LEU A 227 7.75 -8.37 -11.98
C LEU A 227 6.99 -9.53 -11.35
N MET A 228 6.77 -9.45 -10.04
CA MET A 228 5.89 -10.34 -9.31
C MET A 228 4.58 -9.63 -8.97
N GLU A 229 3.46 -10.30 -9.11
CA GLU A 229 2.23 -9.90 -8.44
C GLU A 229 2.18 -10.53 -7.05
N LYS A 230 1.97 -9.71 -6.01
CA LYS A 230 1.70 -10.14 -4.64
C LYS A 230 0.23 -9.91 -4.31
N PRO A 231 -0.64 -10.89 -4.49
CA PRO A 231 -2.09 -10.74 -4.32
C PRO A 231 -2.48 -10.32 -2.90
N VAL A 232 -3.50 -9.47 -2.79
CA VAL A 232 -4.07 -8.97 -1.53
C VAL A 232 -5.56 -9.24 -1.46
#